data_cad7021edd915833572f2549fa219a41
#
_entry.id   cad7021edd915833572f2549fa219a41
#
_cell.length_a   1.000
_cell.length_b   1.000
_cell.length_c   1.000
_cell.angle_alpha   90.00
_cell.angle_beta   90.00
_cell.angle_gamma   90.00
#
_symmetry.space_group_name_H-M   'P 1'
#
loop_
_entity.id
_entity.type
_entity.pdbx_description
1 polymer ?
#
loop_
_entity_poly.entity_id
_entity_poly.type
_entity_poly.pdbx_seq_one_letter_code
_entity_poly.pdbx_strand_id
1 'polypeptide(L)'
;MIFPVDIHTHRLPPVPGTAIANRYPDTFVPEAGAWYSVGIHPWHIPATITPVVRNEMNVLASLAGHPQVLAIGEAGLDKLADAPMAVQMEVFEYQARLSVELGKPLVIHLVKAMSELLKLKQQIKPANPWIIHGFRGKPALAEE
;
A
#
# COMPACT_ATOMS: atom_id res chain seq x y z
N MET A 1 0.87 3.33 -23.90
CA MET A 1 0.86 2.53 -22.68
C MET A 1 -0.51 1.90 -22.47
N ILE A 2 -0.54 0.61 -22.18
CA ILE A 2 -1.80 -0.08 -21.86
C ILE A 2 -2.02 0.05 -20.35
N PHE A 3 -3.14 0.63 -19.97
CA PHE A 3 -3.49 0.72 -18.56
C PHE A 3 -4.03 -0.60 -18.05
N PRO A 4 -3.66 -1.03 -16.84
CA PRO A 4 -4.25 -2.24 -16.27
C PRO A 4 -5.75 -2.02 -16.03
N VAL A 5 -6.56 -3.07 -16.30
CA VAL A 5 -8.00 -3.03 -16.05
C VAL A 5 -8.36 -3.36 -14.61
N ASP A 6 -7.43 -3.94 -13.85
CA ASP A 6 -7.58 -4.23 -12.43
C ASP A 6 -6.37 -3.64 -11.70
N ILE A 7 -6.60 -2.69 -10.81
CA ILE A 7 -5.54 -1.99 -10.09
C ILE A 7 -5.13 -2.70 -8.80
N HIS A 8 -5.81 -3.78 -8.43
CA HIS A 8 -5.48 -4.53 -7.22
C HIS A 8 -5.93 -5.98 -7.34
N THR A 9 -4.98 -6.90 -7.34
CA THR A 9 -5.23 -8.34 -7.30
C THR A 9 -4.07 -9.03 -6.60
N HIS A 10 -4.32 -10.23 -6.05
CA HIS A 10 -3.29 -11.05 -5.44
C HIS A 10 -2.77 -12.12 -6.40
N ARG A 11 -3.35 -12.23 -7.57
CA ARG A 11 -2.96 -13.20 -8.61
C ARG A 11 -2.49 -12.47 -9.85
N LEU A 12 -1.52 -13.08 -10.54
CA LEU A 12 -1.13 -12.58 -11.86
C LEU A 12 -2.27 -12.83 -12.85
N PRO A 13 -2.59 -11.84 -13.71
CA PRO A 13 -3.62 -12.02 -14.71
C PRO A 13 -3.16 -12.98 -15.81
N PRO A 14 -4.10 -13.65 -16.52
CA PRO A 14 -3.77 -14.50 -17.67
C PRO A 14 -3.01 -13.74 -18.77
N VAL A 15 -3.35 -12.47 -18.96
CA VAL A 15 -2.65 -11.59 -19.91
C VAL A 15 -1.82 -10.59 -19.10
N PRO A 16 -0.47 -10.64 -19.19
CA PRO A 16 0.38 -9.71 -18.46
C PRO A 16 0.07 -8.26 -18.81
N GLY A 17 0.11 -7.38 -17.79
CA GLY A 17 -0.13 -5.96 -17.97
C GLY A 17 -1.59 -5.54 -17.87
N THR A 18 -2.53 -6.47 -17.64
CA THR A 18 -3.96 -6.16 -17.51
C THR A 18 -4.40 -5.94 -16.06
N ALA A 19 -3.51 -6.15 -15.09
CA ALA A 19 -3.80 -5.95 -13.68
C ALA A 19 -2.52 -5.56 -12.94
N ILE A 20 -2.69 -4.96 -11.75
CA ILE A 20 -1.61 -4.71 -10.81
C ILE A 20 -1.69 -5.77 -9.71
N ALA A 21 -0.72 -6.67 -9.66
CA ALA A 21 -0.68 -7.72 -8.66
C ALA A 21 -0.04 -7.20 -7.37
N ASN A 22 -0.71 -7.41 -6.24
CA ASN A 22 -0.19 -7.02 -4.93
C ASN A 22 0.79 -8.07 -4.40
N ARG A 23 1.92 -7.62 -3.85
CA ARG A 23 2.95 -8.49 -3.29
C ARG A 23 3.48 -7.90 -1.99
N TYR A 24 3.90 -8.80 -1.09
CA TYR A 24 4.70 -8.42 0.08
C TYR A 24 6.16 -8.25 -0.33
N PRO A 25 6.95 -7.46 0.42
CA PRO A 25 8.35 -7.26 0.07
C PRO A 25 9.15 -8.57 -0.05
N ASP A 26 8.88 -9.54 0.82
CA ASP A 26 9.61 -10.81 0.84
C ASP A 26 9.14 -11.80 -0.23
N THR A 27 8.00 -11.57 -0.87
CA THR A 27 7.46 -12.43 -1.92
C THR A 27 7.56 -11.82 -3.31
N PHE A 28 8.22 -10.68 -3.44
CA PHE A 28 8.31 -9.98 -4.70
C PHE A 28 9.34 -10.65 -5.62
N VAL A 29 8.81 -11.31 -6.66
CA VAL A 29 9.61 -11.90 -7.75
C VAL A 29 8.97 -11.44 -9.04
N PRO A 30 9.51 -10.40 -9.71
CA PRO A 30 8.85 -9.82 -10.88
C PRO A 30 8.91 -10.74 -12.10
N GLU A 31 7.78 -10.87 -12.78
CA GLU A 31 7.69 -11.56 -14.07
C GLU A 31 7.64 -10.52 -15.19
N ALA A 32 8.26 -10.83 -16.33
CA ALA A 32 8.31 -9.92 -17.46
C ALA A 32 6.91 -9.52 -17.94
N GLY A 33 6.69 -8.22 -18.13
CA GLY A 33 5.42 -7.68 -18.62
C GLY A 33 4.34 -7.52 -17.56
N ALA A 34 4.57 -7.98 -16.33
CA ALA A 34 3.61 -7.84 -15.24
C ALA A 34 3.83 -6.53 -14.48
N TRP A 35 2.75 -6.02 -13.87
CA TRP A 35 2.77 -4.84 -13.01
C TRP A 35 2.45 -5.23 -11.58
N TYR A 36 3.06 -4.50 -10.63
CA TYR A 36 2.93 -4.82 -9.21
C TYR A 36 2.66 -3.60 -8.36
N SER A 37 1.99 -3.82 -7.24
CA SER A 37 2.08 -2.96 -6.06
C SER A 37 2.78 -3.76 -4.96
N VAL A 38 3.63 -3.08 -4.17
CA VAL A 38 4.36 -3.74 -3.09
C VAL A 38 4.15 -2.94 -1.81
N GLY A 39 3.79 -3.63 -0.74
CA GLY A 39 3.53 -2.97 0.53
C GLY A 39 3.33 -3.93 1.69
N ILE A 40 3.15 -3.37 2.88
CA ILE A 40 2.93 -4.10 4.14
C ILE A 40 1.50 -3.85 4.60
N HIS A 41 0.67 -4.88 4.50
CA HIS A 41 -0.73 -4.83 4.90
C HIS A 41 -0.85 -4.81 6.44
N PRO A 42 -1.84 -4.10 7.02
CA PRO A 42 -1.97 -4.02 8.48
C PRO A 42 -2.15 -5.37 9.19
N TRP A 43 -2.73 -6.37 8.52
CA TRP A 43 -2.90 -7.69 9.12
C TRP A 43 -1.58 -8.45 9.31
N HIS A 44 -0.50 -8.01 8.67
CA HIS A 44 0.83 -8.62 8.78
C HIS A 44 1.75 -7.85 9.73
N ILE A 45 1.22 -6.86 10.43
CA ILE A 45 1.97 -6.06 11.40
C ILE A 45 1.81 -6.71 12.78
N PRO A 46 2.91 -6.98 13.50
CA PRO A 46 2.83 -7.50 14.85
C PRO A 46 2.43 -6.42 15.86
N ALA A 47 2.23 -6.81 17.12
CA ALA A 47 1.80 -5.89 18.17
C ALA A 47 2.82 -4.77 18.44
N THR A 48 4.09 -5.00 18.14
CA THR A 48 5.16 -4.00 18.30
C THR A 48 6.05 -3.99 17.06
N ILE A 49 6.78 -2.89 16.87
CA ILE A 49 7.75 -2.82 15.78
C ILE A 49 8.95 -3.69 16.13
N THR A 50 9.05 -4.82 15.45
CA THR A 50 10.13 -5.77 15.65
C THR A 50 11.25 -5.55 14.64
N PRO A 51 12.46 -6.12 14.86
CA PRO A 51 13.51 -6.10 13.85
C PRO A 51 13.08 -6.71 12.51
N VAL A 52 12.20 -7.71 12.53
CA VAL A 52 11.66 -8.32 11.30
C VAL A 52 10.84 -7.30 10.51
N VAL A 53 9.95 -6.58 11.17
CA VAL A 53 9.14 -5.55 10.50
C VAL A 53 10.02 -4.41 9.98
N ARG A 54 11.00 -3.97 10.76
CA ARG A 54 11.93 -2.94 10.29
C ARG A 54 12.71 -3.40 9.08
N ASN A 55 13.11 -4.66 9.04
CA ASN A 55 13.77 -5.22 7.87
C ASN A 55 12.84 -5.26 6.66
N GLU A 56 11.57 -5.63 6.85
CA GLU A 56 10.58 -5.59 5.76
C GLU A 56 10.39 -4.18 5.22
N MET A 57 10.35 -3.16 6.09
CA MET A 57 10.27 -1.77 5.68
C MET A 57 11.48 -1.36 4.84
N ASN A 58 12.68 -1.78 5.24
CA ASN A 58 13.90 -1.51 4.49
C ASN A 58 13.92 -2.22 3.13
N VAL A 59 13.48 -3.47 3.09
CA VAL A 59 13.35 -4.24 1.85
C VAL A 59 12.34 -3.57 0.91
N LEU A 60 11.21 -3.14 1.45
CA LEU A 60 10.21 -2.41 0.69
C LEU A 60 10.81 -1.15 0.04
N ALA A 61 11.56 -0.37 0.80
CA ALA A 61 12.18 0.84 0.28
C ALA A 61 13.12 0.54 -0.89
N SER A 62 13.85 -0.57 -0.83
CA SER A 62 14.76 -0.96 -1.90
C SER A 62 14.03 -1.50 -3.14
N LEU A 63 12.87 -2.13 -2.97
CA LEU A 63 12.09 -2.69 -4.07
C LEU A 63 11.15 -1.69 -4.74
N ALA A 64 10.71 -0.69 -4.00
CA ALA A 64 9.66 0.22 -4.43
C ALA A 64 10.04 1.06 -5.66
N GLY A 65 11.33 1.24 -5.90
CA GLY A 65 11.84 1.92 -7.10
C GLY A 65 11.86 1.07 -8.37
N HIS A 66 11.55 -0.22 -8.27
CA HIS A 66 11.58 -1.11 -9.44
C HIS A 66 10.58 -0.64 -10.51
N PRO A 67 10.95 -0.67 -11.81
CA PRO A 67 10.08 -0.16 -12.88
C PRO A 67 8.73 -0.88 -12.98
N GLN A 68 8.64 -2.14 -12.59
CA GLN A 68 7.38 -2.90 -12.61
C GLN A 68 6.49 -2.64 -11.40
N VAL A 69 6.98 -1.91 -10.40
CA VAL A 69 6.18 -1.49 -9.23
C VAL A 69 5.53 -0.16 -9.55
N LEU A 70 4.23 -0.18 -9.84
CA LEU A 70 3.46 1.02 -10.21
C LEU A 70 2.90 1.77 -9.00
N ALA A 71 2.74 1.09 -7.88
CA ALA A 71 2.13 1.67 -6.69
C ALA A 71 2.73 1.08 -5.42
N ILE A 72 2.67 1.83 -4.33
CA ILE A 72 2.99 1.34 -3.00
C ILE A 72 1.69 0.84 -2.37
N GLY A 73 1.73 -0.32 -1.79
CA GLY A 73 0.55 -0.93 -1.13
C GLY A 73 0.47 -2.45 -1.41
N GLU A 74 -0.43 -3.12 -0.82
CA GLU A 74 -1.52 -2.57 0.01
C GLU A 74 -1.01 -2.16 1.39
N ALA A 75 -1.10 -0.87 1.72
CA ALA A 75 -0.81 -0.34 3.04
C ALA A 75 -2.12 0.04 3.70
N GLY A 76 -2.18 0.19 5.01
CA GLY A 76 -3.44 0.64 5.56
C GLY A 76 -3.58 0.66 7.06
N LEU A 77 -4.83 0.89 7.46
CA LEU A 77 -5.26 0.97 8.84
C LEU A 77 -6.53 0.13 9.00
N ASP A 78 -6.52 -0.77 9.96
CA ASP A 78 -7.65 -1.69 10.20
C ASP A 78 -7.82 -1.90 11.70
N LYS A 79 -8.91 -1.38 12.27
CA LYS A 79 -9.19 -1.52 13.69
C LYS A 79 -9.52 -2.96 14.10
N LEU A 80 -9.79 -3.83 13.14
CA LEU A 80 -10.05 -5.24 13.40
C LEU A 80 -8.78 -6.10 13.35
N ALA A 81 -7.65 -5.52 12.93
CA ALA A 81 -6.36 -6.21 12.93
C ALA A 81 -5.77 -6.27 14.34
N ASP A 82 -4.88 -7.24 14.56
CA ASP A 82 -4.28 -7.47 15.88
C ASP A 82 -3.33 -6.35 16.33
N ALA A 83 -2.65 -5.70 15.39
CA ALA A 83 -1.70 -4.64 15.73
C ALA A 83 -2.40 -3.41 16.30
N PRO A 84 -1.85 -2.79 17.36
CA PRO A 84 -2.38 -1.52 17.85
C PRO A 84 -2.37 -0.44 16.79
N MET A 85 -3.34 0.48 16.84
CA MET A 85 -3.45 1.54 15.84
C MET A 85 -2.17 2.38 15.74
N ALA A 86 -1.52 2.67 16.87
CA ALA A 86 -0.28 3.45 16.88
C ALA A 86 0.83 2.75 16.06
N VAL A 87 0.94 1.44 16.15
CA VAL A 87 1.92 0.67 15.38
C VAL A 87 1.54 0.65 13.90
N GLN A 88 0.26 0.43 13.60
CA GLN A 88 -0.22 0.48 12.21
C GLN A 88 0.05 1.84 11.57
N MET A 89 -0.19 2.93 12.30
CA MET A 89 0.03 4.28 11.80
C MET A 89 1.52 4.54 11.50
N GLU A 90 2.42 4.02 12.32
CA GLU A 90 3.86 4.16 12.06
C GLU A 90 4.27 3.47 10.75
N VAL A 91 3.82 2.24 10.55
CA VAL A 91 4.13 1.47 9.33
C VAL A 91 3.45 2.08 8.11
N PHE A 92 2.22 2.55 8.27
CA PHE A 92 1.49 3.24 7.20
C PHE A 92 2.18 4.54 6.80
N GLU A 93 2.56 5.36 7.77
CA GLU A 93 3.22 6.64 7.49
C GLU A 93 4.52 6.43 6.72
N TYR A 94 5.30 5.42 7.07
CA TYR A 94 6.52 5.08 6.35
C TYR A 94 6.23 4.80 4.86
N GLN A 95 5.20 4.01 4.58
CA GLN A 95 4.82 3.68 3.22
C GLN A 95 4.24 4.88 2.47
N ALA A 96 3.44 5.69 3.14
CA ALA A 96 2.88 6.89 2.54
C ALA A 96 3.97 7.89 2.15
N ARG A 97 4.96 8.10 3.02
CA ARG A 97 6.09 8.98 2.70
C ARG A 97 6.95 8.42 1.59
N LEU A 98 7.12 7.09 1.54
CA LEU A 98 7.83 6.44 0.46
C LEU A 98 7.13 6.67 -0.90
N SER A 99 5.79 6.59 -0.92
CA SER A 99 5.02 6.85 -2.14
C SER A 99 5.19 8.29 -2.64
N VAL A 100 5.26 9.24 -1.71
CA VAL A 100 5.52 10.66 -2.06
C VAL A 100 6.91 10.81 -2.64
N GLU A 101 7.92 10.24 -1.99
CA GLU A 101 9.30 10.31 -2.43
C GLU A 101 9.50 9.74 -3.83
N LEU A 102 8.84 8.64 -4.13
CA LEU A 102 8.98 7.95 -5.42
C LEU A 102 8.01 8.45 -6.49
N GLY A 103 7.07 9.31 -6.14
CA GLY A 103 6.06 9.79 -7.09
C GLY A 103 5.09 8.71 -7.53
N LYS A 104 4.81 7.71 -6.68
CA LYS A 104 3.90 6.60 -7.00
C LYS A 104 2.63 6.69 -6.17
N PRO A 105 1.47 6.24 -6.70
CA PRO A 105 0.24 6.23 -5.92
C PRO A 105 0.31 5.25 -4.76
N LEU A 106 -0.52 5.47 -3.74
CA LEU A 106 -0.63 4.61 -2.57
C LEU A 106 -1.98 3.88 -2.61
N VAL A 107 -1.95 2.55 -2.57
CA VAL A 107 -3.15 1.72 -2.52
C VAL A 107 -3.41 1.36 -1.05
N ILE A 108 -4.61 1.68 -0.57
CA ILE A 108 -4.92 1.67 0.87
C ILE A 108 -6.02 0.68 1.21
N HIS A 109 -5.75 -0.14 2.22
CA HIS A 109 -6.76 -0.93 2.91
C HIS A 109 -7.24 -0.14 4.14
N LEU A 110 -8.55 0.14 4.22
CA LEU A 110 -9.10 0.95 5.30
C LEU A 110 -10.33 0.29 5.92
N VAL A 111 -10.25 0.00 7.22
CA VAL A 111 -11.38 -0.54 7.98
C VAL A 111 -11.52 0.24 9.29
N LYS A 112 -12.63 0.98 9.42
CA LYS A 112 -13.01 1.71 10.64
C LYS A 112 -11.98 2.70 11.16
N ALA A 113 -11.13 3.26 10.29
CA ALA A 113 -10.03 4.14 10.67
C ALA A 113 -9.93 5.39 9.79
N MET A 114 -11.07 5.90 9.31
CA MET A 114 -11.09 7.07 8.42
C MET A 114 -10.51 8.32 9.09
N SER A 115 -10.80 8.56 10.36
CA SER A 115 -10.29 9.75 11.05
C SER A 115 -8.77 9.72 11.18
N GLU A 116 -8.20 8.55 11.47
CA GLU A 116 -6.75 8.37 11.56
C GLU A 116 -6.10 8.56 10.19
N LEU A 117 -6.73 8.05 9.13
CA LEU A 117 -6.24 8.22 7.78
C LEU A 117 -6.22 9.69 7.35
N LEU A 118 -7.30 10.43 7.61
CA LEU A 118 -7.38 11.84 7.27
C LEU A 118 -6.36 12.68 8.02
N LYS A 119 -6.11 12.34 9.29
CA LYS A 119 -5.07 13.00 10.07
C LYS A 119 -3.69 12.82 9.44
N LEU A 120 -3.35 11.61 9.05
CA LEU A 120 -2.08 11.32 8.39
C LEU A 120 -1.99 12.01 7.02
N LYS A 121 -3.08 12.05 6.28
CA LYS A 121 -3.11 12.73 4.98
C LYS A 121 -2.83 14.22 5.13
N GLN A 122 -3.38 14.86 6.17
CA GLN A 122 -3.12 16.27 6.46
C GLN A 122 -1.65 16.52 6.84
N GLN A 123 -1.04 15.59 7.56
CA GLN A 123 0.36 15.71 7.97
C GLN A 123 1.32 15.49 6.81
N ILE A 124 1.04 14.52 5.96
CA ILE A 124 1.92 14.12 4.86
C ILE A 124 1.72 15.00 3.64
N LYS A 125 0.50 15.43 3.36
CA LYS A 125 0.12 16.26 2.20
C LYS A 125 0.60 15.64 0.88
N PRO A 126 0.13 14.41 0.56
CA PRO A 126 0.62 13.70 -0.61
C PRO A 126 0.25 14.42 -1.92
N ALA A 127 1.20 14.49 -2.85
CA ALA A 127 0.95 15.01 -4.19
C ALA A 127 0.34 13.93 -5.09
N ASN A 128 0.58 12.66 -4.78
CA ASN A 128 0.10 11.54 -5.58
C ASN A 128 -1.19 10.97 -5.00
N PRO A 129 -2.03 10.30 -5.84
CA PRO A 129 -3.31 9.80 -5.37
C PRO A 129 -3.20 8.72 -4.31
N TRP A 130 -4.09 8.80 -3.34
CA TRP A 130 -4.36 7.75 -2.38
C TRP A 130 -5.60 7.00 -2.85
N ILE A 131 -5.45 5.72 -3.16
CA ILE A 131 -6.52 4.90 -3.72
C ILE A 131 -7.01 3.95 -2.63
N ILE A 132 -8.23 4.15 -2.15
CA ILE A 132 -8.80 3.30 -1.10
C ILE A 132 -9.47 2.10 -1.75
N HIS A 133 -8.89 0.92 -1.54
CA HIS A 133 -9.41 -0.33 -2.06
C HIS A 133 -10.49 -0.88 -1.13
N GLY A 134 -11.63 -1.29 -1.71
CA GLY A 134 -12.72 -1.87 -0.94
C GLY A 134 -13.46 -0.89 -0.06
N PHE A 135 -13.33 0.42 -0.30
CA PHE A 135 -14.02 1.45 0.46
C PHE A 135 -15.55 1.33 0.29
N ARG A 136 -16.26 1.34 1.39
CA ARG A 136 -17.74 1.19 1.41
C ARG A 136 -18.46 2.41 1.96
N GLY A 137 -17.77 3.50 2.19
CA GLY A 137 -18.37 4.77 2.60
C GLY A 137 -18.87 5.58 1.43
N LYS A 138 -19.21 6.85 1.68
CA LYS A 138 -19.63 7.76 0.61
C LYS A 138 -18.44 8.05 -0.30
N PRO A 139 -18.63 8.09 -1.64
CA PRO A 139 -17.54 8.35 -2.57
C PRO A 139 -16.77 9.65 -2.28
N ALA A 140 -17.46 10.71 -1.83
CA ALA A 140 -16.82 11.97 -1.49
C ALA A 140 -15.79 11.84 -0.37
N LEU A 141 -15.94 10.88 0.56
CA LEU A 141 -14.97 10.64 1.63
C LEU A 141 -13.72 9.94 1.11
N ALA A 142 -13.86 9.12 0.08
CA ALA A 142 -12.73 8.40 -0.50
C ALA A 142 -11.79 9.32 -1.28
N GLU A 143 -12.28 10.47 -1.75
CA GLU A 143 -11.50 11.43 -2.54
C GLU A 143 -10.71 12.40 -1.66
N GLU A 144 -11.05 12.49 -0.40
CA GLU A 144 -10.37 13.38 0.55
C GLU A 144 -9.07 12.77 1.05
#